data_93ba2aad76e584b0ce5c8a3e0987e0c3
#
_entry.id   93ba2aad76e584b0ce5c8a3e0987e0c3
#
_cell.length_a   1.000
_cell.length_b   1.000
_cell.length_c   1.000
_cell.angle_alpha   90.00
_cell.angle_beta   90.00
_cell.angle_gamma   90.00
#
_symmetry.space_group_name_H-M   'P 1'
#
loop_
_entity.id
_entity.type
_entity.pdbx_description
1 polymer ?
#
loop_
_entity_poly.entity_id
_entity_poly.type
_entity_poly.pdbx_seq_one_letter_code
_entity_poly.pdbx_strand_id
1 'polypeptide(L)'
;NGLRWIIDRIYVCNPIRFINIRRNEVPFKVSRDKILREANGRARSYINRKEKTQQRATMMLRDVHYVIEAHFVMTDQANPSDNPGKFQDIVKRRLRSGQAYMQPYLGCRECTAHFRLWDGGEIPTIDETRDLGYMLFDLDYSDPENIQPMFFRAQMVHGVIDLTDCEVVK
;
A
#
# COMPACT_ATOMS: atom_id res chain seq x y z
N ASN A 1 -12.73 14.57 1.66
CA ASN A 1 -13.12 13.33 2.34
C ASN A 1 -13.56 13.62 3.76
N GLY A 2 -14.76 13.15 4.16
CA GLY A 2 -15.33 13.41 5.48
C GLY A 2 -14.61 12.71 6.64
N LEU A 3 -13.62 11.86 6.39
CA LEU A 3 -12.81 11.21 7.42
C LEU A 3 -11.36 11.03 6.94
N ARG A 4 -10.45 10.95 7.92
CA ARG A 4 -9.03 10.66 7.73
C ARG A 4 -8.64 9.44 8.56
N TRP A 5 -7.97 8.47 7.96
CA TRP A 5 -7.40 7.32 8.62
C TRP A 5 -6.04 7.64 9.24
N ILE A 6 -5.80 7.09 10.40
CA ILE A 6 -4.52 7.16 11.13
C ILE A 6 -4.14 5.74 11.50
N ILE A 7 -2.93 5.35 11.16
CA ILE A 7 -2.37 4.06 11.54
C ILE A 7 -1.69 4.24 12.89
N ASP A 8 -2.08 3.41 13.86
CA ASP A 8 -1.53 3.43 15.22
C ASP A 8 -0.37 2.45 15.35
N ARG A 9 -0.58 1.19 14.91
CA ARG A 9 0.42 0.13 15.02
C ARG A 9 0.37 -0.82 13.86
N ILE A 10 1.53 -1.37 13.53
CA ILE A 10 1.67 -2.46 12.56
C ILE A 10 2.32 -3.64 13.28
N TYR A 11 1.60 -4.74 13.34
CA TYR A 11 2.05 -5.99 13.92
C TYR A 11 2.57 -6.90 12.81
N VAL A 12 3.81 -7.34 12.92
CA VAL A 12 4.46 -8.25 11.97
C VAL A 12 4.29 -9.67 12.49
N CYS A 13 3.48 -10.47 11.79
CA CYS A 13 3.09 -11.79 12.26
C CYS A 13 3.95 -12.91 11.67
N ASN A 14 4.63 -12.68 10.55
CA ASN A 14 5.52 -13.66 9.93
C ASN A 14 6.96 -13.17 9.87
N PRO A 15 7.94 -14.07 9.96
CA PRO A 15 9.35 -13.71 9.84
C PRO A 15 9.67 -13.00 8.52
N ILE A 16 10.55 -12.02 8.58
CA ILE A 16 11.00 -11.27 7.41
C ILE A 16 11.85 -12.19 6.51
N ARG A 17 11.29 -12.58 5.37
CA ARG A 17 11.94 -13.43 4.37
C ARG A 17 11.92 -12.78 3.02
N PHE A 18 12.97 -12.99 2.24
CA PHE A 18 13.08 -12.45 0.89
C PHE A 18 13.07 -13.55 -0.16
N ILE A 19 12.55 -13.23 -1.32
CA ILE A 19 12.61 -14.04 -2.52
C ILE A 19 13.07 -13.18 -3.70
N ASN A 20 13.93 -13.76 -4.55
CA ASN A 20 14.33 -13.14 -5.81
C ASN A 20 13.47 -13.68 -6.94
N ILE A 21 12.74 -12.79 -7.59
CA ILE A 21 11.91 -13.11 -8.75
C ILE A 21 12.56 -12.50 -9.98
N ARG A 22 12.74 -13.32 -11.02
CA ARG A 22 13.19 -12.85 -12.33
C ARG A 22 12.01 -12.76 -13.26
N ARG A 23 11.83 -11.62 -13.89
CA ARG A 23 10.74 -11.35 -14.84
C ARG A 23 11.30 -10.85 -16.14
N ASN A 24 10.64 -11.24 -17.22
CA ASN A 24 10.89 -10.69 -18.54
C ASN A 24 9.96 -9.50 -18.76
N GLU A 25 10.51 -8.30 -18.82
CA GLU A 25 9.78 -7.06 -18.97
C GLU A 25 10.13 -6.38 -20.29
N VAL A 26 9.15 -5.67 -20.85
CA VAL A 26 9.38 -4.77 -22.00
C VAL A 26 9.68 -3.38 -21.43
N PRO A 27 10.89 -2.83 -21.65
CA PRO A 27 11.38 -1.65 -20.95
C PRO A 27 10.81 -0.31 -21.43
N PHE A 28 9.79 -0.33 -22.29
CA PHE A 28 9.22 0.90 -22.83
C PHE A 28 7.69 0.85 -22.89
N LYS A 29 7.09 2.02 -22.80
CA LYS A 29 5.66 2.22 -23.01
C LYS A 29 5.38 2.44 -24.51
N VAL A 30 4.32 1.83 -25.02
CA VAL A 30 3.83 2.17 -26.36
C VAL A 30 3.23 3.56 -26.31
N SER A 31 3.63 4.45 -27.25
CA SER A 31 3.10 5.80 -27.29
C SER A 31 1.62 5.80 -27.66
N ARG A 32 0.86 6.74 -27.10
CA ARG A 32 -0.57 6.92 -27.41
C ARG A 32 -0.82 7.11 -28.90
N ASP A 33 0.03 7.89 -29.58
CA ASP A 33 -0.12 8.15 -31.01
C ASP A 33 0.06 6.89 -31.86
N LYS A 34 0.96 6.00 -31.44
CA LYS A 34 1.13 4.70 -32.09
C LYS A 34 -0.13 3.85 -31.97
N ILE A 35 -0.70 3.77 -30.76
CA ILE A 35 -1.95 3.04 -30.52
C ILE A 35 -3.10 3.61 -31.36
N LEU A 36 -3.24 4.94 -31.42
CA LEU A 36 -4.28 5.60 -32.21
C LEU A 36 -4.12 5.39 -33.70
N ARG A 37 -2.90 5.39 -34.24
CA ARG A 37 -2.64 5.08 -35.66
C ARG A 37 -3.04 3.65 -36.02
N GLU A 38 -2.76 2.71 -35.10
CA GLU A 38 -3.17 1.31 -35.31
C GLU A 38 -4.68 1.13 -35.23
N ALA A 39 -5.33 1.73 -34.24
CA ALA A 39 -6.77 1.68 -34.06
C ALA A 39 -7.52 2.28 -35.26
N ASN A 40 -6.94 3.29 -35.92
CA ASN A 40 -7.49 3.93 -37.10
C ASN A 40 -7.09 3.21 -38.42
N GLY A 41 -6.46 2.05 -38.36
CA GLY A 41 -6.03 1.26 -39.53
C GLY A 41 -4.90 1.89 -40.36
N ARG A 42 -4.24 2.95 -39.87
CA ARG A 42 -3.21 3.70 -40.59
C ARG A 42 -1.80 3.11 -40.47
N ALA A 43 -1.61 2.17 -39.58
CA ALA A 43 -0.35 1.44 -39.43
C ALA A 43 -0.62 0.08 -38.79
N ARG A 44 0.15 -0.92 -39.16
CA ARG A 44 0.27 -2.15 -38.37
C ARG A 44 1.62 -2.13 -37.72
N SER A 45 1.66 -2.16 -36.39
CA SER A 45 2.91 -2.29 -35.66
C SER A 45 2.80 -3.45 -34.68
N TYR A 46 3.88 -4.17 -34.56
CA TYR A 46 4.01 -5.20 -33.52
C TYR A 46 5.25 -4.93 -32.68
N ILE A 47 5.20 -5.38 -31.45
CA ILE A 47 6.35 -5.35 -30.57
C ILE A 47 7.00 -6.72 -30.63
N ASN A 48 8.20 -6.79 -31.20
CA ASN A 48 8.98 -8.03 -31.17
C ASN A 48 9.49 -8.27 -29.76
N ARG A 49 8.80 -9.13 -29.03
CA ARG A 49 9.14 -9.47 -27.63
C ARG A 49 10.53 -10.11 -27.52
N LYS A 50 10.95 -10.90 -28.49
CA LYS A 50 12.26 -11.57 -28.45
C LYS A 50 13.43 -10.59 -28.47
N GLU A 51 13.32 -9.50 -29.23
CA GLU A 51 14.41 -8.51 -29.38
C GLU A 51 14.42 -7.45 -28.29
N LYS A 52 13.28 -7.24 -27.62
CA LYS A 52 13.08 -6.11 -26.71
C LYS A 52 12.74 -6.50 -25.28
N THR A 53 12.93 -7.76 -24.94
CA THR A 53 12.71 -8.25 -23.58
C THR A 53 13.96 -8.05 -22.74
N GLN A 54 13.81 -7.39 -21.60
CA GLN A 54 14.84 -7.33 -20.55
C GLN A 54 14.45 -8.23 -19.39
N GLN A 55 15.41 -9.01 -18.91
CA GLN A 55 15.25 -9.75 -17.69
C GLN A 55 15.58 -8.83 -16.50
N ARG A 56 14.60 -8.63 -15.62
CA ARG A 56 14.79 -7.89 -14.37
C ARG A 56 14.68 -8.82 -13.18
N ALA A 57 15.66 -8.72 -12.28
CA ALA A 57 15.61 -9.37 -10.98
C ALA A 57 15.03 -8.38 -9.96
N THR A 58 14.05 -8.83 -9.19
CA THR A 58 13.44 -8.05 -8.13
C THR A 58 13.48 -8.86 -6.84
N MET A 59 13.99 -8.27 -5.78
CA MET A 59 13.93 -8.82 -4.44
C MET A 59 12.62 -8.37 -3.78
N MET A 60 11.84 -9.32 -3.29
CA MET A 60 10.53 -9.07 -2.69
C MET A 60 10.45 -9.76 -1.32
N LEU A 61 9.63 -9.23 -0.43
CA LEU A 61 9.25 -9.92 0.79
C LEU A 61 8.33 -11.10 0.43
N ARG A 62 8.51 -12.20 1.15
CA ARG A 62 7.74 -13.43 0.97
C ARG A 62 6.89 -13.72 2.19
N ASP A 63 5.69 -14.23 1.96
CA ASP A 63 4.74 -14.70 2.98
C ASP A 63 4.47 -13.64 4.06
N VAL A 64 4.30 -12.37 3.64
CA VAL A 64 4.02 -11.28 4.56
C VAL A 64 2.65 -11.41 5.19
N HIS A 65 2.58 -11.21 6.51
CA HIS A 65 1.34 -11.18 7.26
C HIS A 65 1.43 -10.06 8.30
N TYR A 66 0.54 -9.10 8.18
CA TYR A 66 0.45 -7.93 9.07
C TYR A 66 -0.94 -7.84 9.69
N VAL A 67 -1.00 -7.43 10.95
CA VAL A 67 -2.22 -6.88 11.54
C VAL A 67 -1.98 -5.37 11.69
N ILE A 68 -2.91 -4.56 11.19
CA ILE A 68 -2.81 -3.10 11.21
C ILE A 68 -3.88 -2.57 12.16
N GLU A 69 -3.44 -1.90 13.21
CA GLU A 69 -4.31 -1.14 14.10
C GLU A 69 -4.40 0.29 13.59
N ALA A 70 -5.62 0.75 13.39
CA ALA A 70 -5.86 2.09 12.86
C ALA A 70 -7.18 2.64 13.39
N HIS A 71 -7.25 3.94 13.54
CA HIS A 71 -8.47 4.66 13.82
C HIS A 71 -8.73 5.72 12.75
N PHE A 72 -9.89 6.35 12.80
CA PHE A 72 -10.18 7.47 11.93
C PHE A 72 -10.68 8.66 12.73
N VAL A 73 -10.43 9.83 12.21
CA VAL A 73 -10.95 11.11 12.72
C VAL A 73 -11.86 11.74 11.69
N MET A 74 -12.89 12.44 12.16
CA MET A 74 -13.75 13.22 11.29
C MET A 74 -13.02 14.49 10.87
N THR A 75 -13.14 14.86 9.60
CA THR A 75 -12.57 16.11 9.07
C THR A 75 -13.64 17.18 8.93
N ASP A 76 -13.21 18.43 8.70
CA ASP A 76 -14.11 19.58 8.46
C ASP A 76 -14.97 19.41 7.20
N GLN A 77 -14.61 18.47 6.32
CA GLN A 77 -15.38 18.14 5.12
C GLN A 77 -16.45 17.07 5.36
N ALA A 78 -16.63 16.62 6.61
CA ALA A 78 -17.69 15.70 6.96
C ALA A 78 -19.06 16.37 6.81
N ASN A 79 -20.06 15.61 6.31
CA ASN A 79 -21.40 16.11 6.21
C ASN A 79 -21.99 16.31 7.61
N PRO A 80 -22.78 17.36 7.90
CA PRO A 80 -23.41 17.56 9.20
C PRO A 80 -24.26 16.38 9.70
N SER A 81 -24.74 15.53 8.81
CA SER A 81 -25.49 14.31 9.13
C SER A 81 -24.58 13.08 9.39
N ASP A 82 -23.29 13.20 9.20
CA ASP A 82 -22.36 12.09 9.42
C ASP A 82 -21.95 12.00 10.89
N ASN A 83 -21.81 10.76 11.36
CA ASN A 83 -21.32 10.48 12.69
C ASN A 83 -20.31 9.31 12.66
N PRO A 84 -19.42 9.22 13.65
CA PRO A 84 -18.39 8.16 13.70
C PRO A 84 -18.96 6.74 13.69
N GLY A 85 -20.10 6.51 14.35
CA GLY A 85 -20.75 5.19 14.41
C GLY A 85 -21.16 4.68 13.03
N LYS A 86 -21.76 5.55 12.21
CA LYS A 86 -22.12 5.23 10.81
C LYS A 86 -20.91 4.74 10.02
N PHE A 87 -19.79 5.44 10.11
CA PHE A 87 -18.58 5.06 9.39
C PHE A 87 -17.96 3.77 9.94
N GLN A 88 -17.95 3.59 11.26
CA GLN A 88 -17.47 2.36 11.89
C GLN A 88 -18.26 1.14 11.42
N ASP A 89 -19.57 1.22 11.36
CA ASP A 89 -20.42 0.15 10.89
C ASP A 89 -20.21 -0.17 9.40
N ILE A 90 -20.04 0.86 8.57
CA ILE A 90 -19.74 0.71 7.15
C ILE A 90 -18.40 -0.03 6.98
N VAL A 91 -17.37 0.39 7.70
CA VAL A 91 -16.03 -0.21 7.62
C VAL A 91 -16.05 -1.66 8.09
N LYS A 92 -16.62 -1.94 9.26
CA LYS A 92 -16.74 -3.32 9.78
C LYS A 92 -17.48 -4.24 8.80
N ARG A 93 -18.58 -3.77 8.23
CA ARG A 93 -19.36 -4.53 7.24
C ARG A 93 -18.53 -4.82 5.99
N ARG A 94 -17.83 -3.81 5.45
CA ARG A 94 -16.99 -3.97 4.25
C ARG A 94 -15.82 -4.91 4.49
N LEU A 95 -15.11 -4.75 5.60
CA LEU A 95 -13.98 -5.63 5.95
C LEU A 95 -14.41 -7.09 6.13
N ARG A 96 -15.57 -7.33 6.75
CA ARG A 96 -16.13 -8.68 6.89
C ARG A 96 -16.52 -9.33 5.55
N SER A 97 -16.96 -8.52 4.59
CA SER A 97 -17.32 -8.99 3.24
C SER A 97 -16.15 -8.98 2.25
N GLY A 98 -14.95 -8.60 2.67
CA GLY A 98 -13.80 -8.46 1.77
C GLY A 98 -13.97 -7.37 0.70
N GLN A 99 -14.77 -6.34 0.99
CA GLN A 99 -15.05 -5.26 0.05
C GLN A 99 -14.08 -4.09 0.24
N ALA A 100 -13.33 -3.76 -0.80
CA ALA A 100 -12.51 -2.57 -0.88
C ALA A 100 -12.93 -1.71 -2.08
N TYR A 101 -12.70 -0.40 -2.00
CA TYR A 101 -12.88 0.51 -3.15
C TYR A 101 -11.91 0.15 -4.28
N MET A 102 -10.69 -0.17 -3.92
CA MET A 102 -9.66 -0.66 -4.82
C MET A 102 -8.97 -1.85 -4.13
N GLN A 103 -8.67 -2.90 -4.90
CA GLN A 103 -7.95 -4.06 -4.37
C GLN A 103 -6.64 -3.62 -3.71
N PRO A 104 -6.42 -3.87 -2.42
CA PRO A 104 -5.18 -3.52 -1.76
C PRO A 104 -4.01 -4.35 -2.28
N TYR A 105 -2.83 -3.77 -2.24
CA TYR A 105 -1.59 -4.42 -2.65
C TYR A 105 -0.42 -3.94 -1.78
N LEU A 106 0.60 -4.75 -1.65
CA LEU A 106 1.80 -4.47 -0.86
C LEU A 106 2.95 -4.07 -1.79
N GLY A 107 3.21 -2.76 -1.86
CA GLY A 107 4.23 -2.17 -2.72
C GLY A 107 3.78 -2.03 -4.17
N CYS A 108 3.81 -3.11 -4.96
CA CYS A 108 3.41 -3.12 -6.37
C CYS A 108 2.04 -3.74 -6.57
N ARG A 109 1.30 -3.32 -7.60
CA ARG A 109 -0.04 -3.86 -7.95
C ARG A 109 -0.07 -5.37 -8.18
N GLU A 110 1.07 -5.96 -8.52
CA GLU A 110 1.24 -7.40 -8.72
C GLU A 110 1.25 -8.18 -7.40
N CYS A 111 1.52 -7.49 -6.28
CA CYS A 111 1.53 -8.06 -4.95
C CYS A 111 0.18 -7.84 -4.26
N THR A 112 -0.86 -8.42 -4.83
CA THR A 112 -2.22 -8.33 -4.30
C THR A 112 -2.27 -8.81 -2.85
N ALA A 113 -2.87 -8.00 -1.97
CA ALA A 113 -3.07 -8.34 -0.58
C ALA A 113 -4.49 -8.86 -0.34
N HIS A 114 -4.59 -9.92 0.45
CA HIS A 114 -5.86 -10.35 1.05
C HIS A 114 -6.01 -9.66 2.41
N PHE A 115 -7.21 -9.24 2.73
CA PHE A 115 -7.48 -8.57 3.99
C PHE A 115 -8.76 -9.07 4.63
N ARG A 116 -8.83 -8.99 5.94
CA ARG A 116 -10.02 -9.27 6.74
C ARG A 116 -9.98 -8.46 8.03
N LEU A 117 -11.13 -8.29 8.64
CA LEU A 117 -11.19 -7.72 9.98
C LEU A 117 -10.53 -8.69 10.98
N TRP A 118 -9.72 -8.17 11.89
CA TRP A 118 -9.24 -8.93 13.03
C TRP A 118 -10.36 -9.07 14.04
N ASP A 119 -10.71 -10.31 14.39
CA ASP A 119 -11.87 -10.60 15.23
C ASP A 119 -11.56 -10.54 16.75
N GLY A 120 -10.39 -10.00 17.11
CA GLY A 120 -9.91 -9.91 18.50
C GLY A 120 -9.03 -11.09 18.91
N GLY A 121 -8.58 -11.05 20.15
CA GLY A 121 -7.62 -12.01 20.68
C GLY A 121 -6.18 -11.53 20.56
N GLU A 122 -5.25 -12.34 21.05
CA GLU A 122 -3.83 -12.07 20.99
C GLU A 122 -3.32 -12.07 19.54
N ILE A 123 -2.57 -11.03 19.17
CA ILE A 123 -1.97 -10.94 17.84
C ILE A 123 -0.63 -11.69 17.86
N PRO A 124 -0.45 -12.75 17.05
CA PRO A 124 0.77 -13.54 17.02
C PRO A 124 1.89 -12.75 16.31
N THR A 125 2.65 -11.96 17.04
CA THR A 125 3.79 -11.24 16.52
C THR A 125 5.06 -12.08 16.57
N ILE A 126 6.02 -11.76 15.69
CA ILE A 126 7.36 -12.33 15.78
C ILE A 126 8.11 -11.70 16.96
N ASP A 127 8.93 -12.49 17.64
CA ASP A 127 9.81 -11.98 18.69
C ASP A 127 11.13 -11.47 18.08
N GLU A 128 11.04 -10.38 17.32
CA GLU A 128 12.18 -9.73 16.69
C GLU A 128 12.15 -8.23 16.98
N THR A 129 13.30 -7.71 17.44
CA THR A 129 13.52 -6.27 17.64
C THR A 129 14.55 -5.80 16.61
N ARG A 130 14.18 -4.81 15.79
CA ARG A 130 15.02 -4.35 14.69
C ARG A 130 14.75 -2.90 14.33
N ASP A 131 15.82 -2.15 14.07
CA ASP A 131 15.73 -0.83 13.42
C ASP A 131 15.51 -1.06 11.90
N LEU A 132 14.40 -0.57 11.39
CA LEU A 132 14.03 -0.69 9.97
C LEU A 132 14.45 0.55 9.16
N GLY A 133 15.05 1.56 9.83
CA GLY A 133 15.44 2.82 9.19
C GLY A 133 14.26 3.75 8.92
N TYR A 134 14.45 4.66 7.97
CA TYR A 134 13.41 5.61 7.59
C TYR A 134 12.40 4.96 6.65
N MET A 135 11.12 5.05 7.02
CA MET A 135 10.00 4.59 6.22
C MET A 135 9.08 5.75 5.88
N LEU A 136 8.39 5.65 4.74
CA LEU A 136 7.40 6.63 4.34
C LEU A 136 6.23 6.60 5.34
N PHE A 137 5.94 7.77 5.93
CA PHE A 137 4.80 7.97 6.82
C PHE A 137 3.54 8.37 6.06
N ASP A 138 3.64 9.46 5.30
CA ASP A 138 2.54 10.00 4.50
C ASP A 138 3.10 10.93 3.42
N LEU A 139 2.23 11.46 2.59
CA LEU A 139 2.54 12.52 1.65
C LEU A 139 1.86 13.82 2.12
N ASP A 140 2.64 14.89 2.20
CA ASP A 140 2.11 16.21 2.51
C ASP A 140 1.49 16.83 1.24
N TYR A 141 0.18 16.96 1.24
CA TYR A 141 -0.62 17.56 0.16
C TYR A 141 -0.98 19.01 0.44
N SER A 142 -0.37 19.69 1.40
CA SER A 142 -0.64 21.09 1.71
C SER A 142 -0.36 22.03 0.53
N ASP A 143 0.66 21.69 -0.27
CA ASP A 143 0.94 22.32 -1.56
C ASP A 143 0.71 21.28 -2.70
N PRO A 144 -0.41 21.40 -3.46
CA PRO A 144 -0.70 20.46 -4.54
C PRO A 144 0.32 20.44 -5.68
N GLU A 145 1.08 21.54 -5.86
CA GLU A 145 2.11 21.62 -6.89
C GLU A 145 3.46 21.05 -6.42
N ASN A 146 3.65 20.91 -5.10
CA ASN A 146 4.89 20.43 -4.51
C ASN A 146 4.62 19.43 -3.39
N ILE A 147 4.11 18.25 -3.74
CA ILE A 147 3.83 17.18 -2.79
C ILE A 147 5.13 16.64 -2.21
N GLN A 148 5.29 16.73 -0.88
CA GLN A 148 6.48 16.29 -0.18
C GLN A 148 6.26 14.97 0.56
N PRO A 149 7.17 14.00 0.46
CA PRO A 149 7.11 12.80 1.28
C PRO A 149 7.51 13.10 2.73
N MET A 150 6.77 12.53 3.66
CA MET A 150 7.08 12.57 5.08
C MET A 150 7.58 11.20 5.53
N PHE A 151 8.61 11.17 6.35
CA PHE A 151 9.23 9.94 6.82
C PHE A 151 9.22 9.86 8.34
N PHE A 152 9.31 8.65 8.87
CA PHE A 152 9.55 8.38 10.27
C PHE A 152 10.62 7.31 10.42
N ARG A 153 11.33 7.30 11.54
CA ARG A 153 12.27 6.22 11.85
C ARG A 153 11.52 5.04 12.44
N ALA A 154 11.40 3.99 11.65
CA ALA A 154 10.66 2.80 12.04
C ALA A 154 11.52 1.89 12.91
N GLN A 155 11.08 1.69 14.14
CA GLN A 155 11.63 0.70 15.05
C GLN A 155 10.61 -0.39 15.30
N MET A 156 10.99 -1.62 15.03
CA MET A 156 10.18 -2.78 15.35
C MET A 156 10.66 -3.37 16.67
N VAL A 157 9.78 -3.46 17.65
CA VAL A 157 10.06 -4.01 18.98
C VAL A 157 9.13 -5.21 19.21
N HIS A 158 9.70 -6.40 19.36
CA HIS A 158 8.93 -7.66 19.46
C HIS A 158 7.86 -7.80 18.38
N GLY A 159 8.25 -7.49 17.13
CA GLY A 159 7.36 -7.57 15.98
C GLY A 159 6.32 -6.46 15.87
N VAL A 160 6.37 -5.41 16.70
CA VAL A 160 5.44 -4.29 16.67
C VAL A 160 6.15 -3.01 16.23
N ILE A 161 5.57 -2.32 15.25
CA ILE A 161 5.98 -0.97 14.83
C ILE A 161 4.91 -0.02 15.34
N ASP A 162 5.24 0.80 16.35
CA ASP A 162 4.35 1.79 16.94
C ASP A 162 4.52 3.14 16.24
N LEU A 163 3.42 3.71 15.76
CA LEU A 163 3.39 5.00 15.06
C LEU A 163 2.71 6.09 15.89
N THR A 164 2.20 5.77 17.09
CA THR A 164 1.40 6.71 17.90
C THR A 164 2.19 7.95 18.30
N ASP A 165 3.48 7.78 18.61
CA ASP A 165 4.37 8.85 19.08
C ASP A 165 5.62 8.98 18.19
N CYS A 166 5.55 8.58 16.92
CA CYS A 166 6.70 8.64 16.04
C CYS A 166 7.02 10.10 15.62
N GLU A 167 8.30 10.44 15.63
CA GLU A 167 8.78 11.71 15.09
C GLU A 167 8.77 11.67 13.57
N VAL A 168 8.02 12.60 12.95
CA VAL A 168 7.89 12.71 11.50
C VAL A 168 8.81 13.81 10.97
N VAL A 169 9.63 13.45 9.98
CA VAL A 169 10.56 14.36 9.30
C VAL A 169 10.18 14.50 7.82
N LYS A 170 10.45 15.69 7.25
CA LYS A 170 10.25 16.00 5.82
C LYS A 170 11.56 15.94 5.06
#